data_9d15a0244028880b381345e9831ee41f
#
_entry.id   9d15a0244028880b381345e9831ee41f
#
_cell.length_a   1.000
_cell.length_b   1.000
_cell.length_c   1.000
_cell.angle_alpha   90.00
_cell.angle_beta   90.00
_cell.angle_gamma   90.00
#
_symmetry.space_group_name_H-M   'P 1'
#
loop_
_entity.id
_entity.type
_entity.pdbx_description
1 polymer ?
#
loop_
_entity_poly.entity_id
_entity_poly.type
_entity_poly.pdbx_seq_one_letter_code
_entity_poly.pdbx_strand_id
1 'polypeptide(L)'
;MTTKDYQTRSPLRIFLSYFKPHRRLFALDLSCAFLIACIDLAFPLVSRAAMYTWLPQRQFRVFFIVMAVVVAAYVLRSALYFVVAYWGHTFGIRVEADIRRDLYRHIQELGFDFYDRNRTGQLMSRLTSDLFELTELAHHGPEDLFISLVTIVGALAVMFTLRWELALVLLVLLPVLLTMALRRRRQMSAASRAAKVKTGTINAAIESGLSGVRTTKAFANEEAQQQRFDEANEVFKTAKRGFHKEMGRFNAVMEFCTGILPVAVIAVGGWLIMGEKMDYVDLITFSLYVTAFVSPIRKLANFAEMFSNGFAGLHRFIELMATEPSIQDAPDAQPLEHVQGRVDVNDVSFAYGEKAEVLHNVTLHIPAGETVALVGPSGGGKTTLCQLLPRFYDVDSGSITVDGRDVRAVTQRSLRRAIGIVQQDVFLFADTIRENIRYGRPDATDEEVEQAARQAEIYDDICAMPDGFDTYVGERGALLSGGQKQRVAIARVFLKAPPILILDEATSALDSVTEARIQGAFDRLARGRTTLIIAHRLSTIRSADRILVIQDGVVAEQGTHQELLAKNGVYATLYRTQNLGA
;
A
#
# COMPACT_ATOMS: atom_id res chain seq x y z
N MET A 1 5.42 -5.79 -17.10
CA MET A 1 4.82 -4.69 -17.88
C MET A 1 5.62 -3.44 -17.60
N THR A 2 5.73 -2.54 -18.57
CA THR A 2 6.37 -1.22 -18.40
C THR A 2 5.34 -0.19 -17.93
N THR A 3 5.76 0.93 -17.33
CA THR A 3 4.90 2.06 -16.94
C THR A 3 4.00 2.51 -18.11
N LYS A 4 4.56 2.55 -19.32
CA LYS A 4 3.84 2.88 -20.55
C LYS A 4 2.71 1.90 -20.88
N ASP A 5 2.85 0.61 -20.54
CA ASP A 5 1.79 -0.38 -20.69
C ASP A 5 0.58 -0.06 -19.80
N TYR A 6 0.82 0.46 -18.58
CA TYR A 6 -0.24 0.86 -17.65
C TYR A 6 -0.96 2.14 -18.08
N GLN A 7 -0.28 3.03 -18.81
CA GLN A 7 -0.88 4.26 -19.36
C GLN A 7 -1.75 3.99 -20.60
N THR A 8 -1.42 2.98 -21.41
CA THR A 8 -2.01 2.81 -22.76
C THR A 8 -3.04 1.67 -22.84
N ARG A 9 -2.93 0.65 -22.00
CA ARG A 9 -3.82 -0.53 -22.04
C ARG A 9 -5.10 -0.29 -21.26
N SER A 10 -6.20 -0.93 -21.67
CA SER A 10 -7.44 -0.90 -20.91
C SER A 10 -7.28 -1.58 -19.55
N PRO A 11 -7.90 -1.06 -18.46
CA PRO A 11 -7.82 -1.62 -17.12
C PRO A 11 -8.12 -3.12 -17.04
N LEU A 12 -9.16 -3.56 -17.73
CA LEU A 12 -9.54 -4.97 -17.76
C LEU A 12 -8.46 -5.86 -18.40
N ARG A 13 -7.78 -5.38 -19.43
CA ARG A 13 -6.70 -6.13 -20.10
C ARG A 13 -5.48 -6.25 -19.21
N ILE A 14 -5.16 -5.21 -18.44
CA ILE A 14 -4.10 -5.23 -17.42
C ILE A 14 -4.46 -6.27 -16.34
N PHE A 15 -5.67 -6.20 -15.81
CA PHE A 15 -6.14 -7.13 -14.78
C PHE A 15 -6.07 -8.60 -15.23
N LEU A 16 -6.61 -8.90 -16.40
CA LEU A 16 -6.58 -10.26 -16.97
C LEU A 16 -5.15 -10.76 -17.28
N SER A 17 -4.18 -9.87 -17.43
CA SER A 17 -2.78 -10.30 -17.62
C SER A 17 -2.20 -11.00 -16.40
N TYR A 18 -2.65 -10.66 -15.20
CA TYR A 18 -2.26 -11.32 -13.94
C TYR A 18 -2.89 -12.72 -13.77
N PHE A 19 -3.94 -13.05 -14.54
CA PHE A 19 -4.51 -14.40 -14.55
C PHE A 19 -3.66 -15.39 -15.36
N LYS A 20 -2.92 -14.88 -16.34
CA LYS A 20 -2.18 -15.70 -17.29
C LYS A 20 -1.19 -16.70 -16.64
N PRO A 21 -0.38 -16.32 -15.63
CA PRO A 21 0.48 -17.28 -14.93
C PRO A 21 -0.29 -18.38 -14.20
N HIS A 22 -1.51 -18.08 -13.73
CA HIS A 22 -2.33 -18.94 -12.87
C HIS A 22 -3.52 -19.59 -13.61
N ARG A 23 -3.53 -19.57 -14.95
CA ARG A 23 -4.65 -20.02 -15.80
C ARG A 23 -5.11 -21.46 -15.52
N ARG A 24 -4.21 -22.33 -15.05
CA ARG A 24 -4.56 -23.74 -14.74
C ARG A 24 -5.46 -23.82 -13.50
N LEU A 25 -5.16 -23.03 -12.47
CA LEU A 25 -5.99 -22.96 -11.26
C LEU A 25 -7.36 -22.36 -11.56
N PHE A 26 -7.38 -21.28 -12.33
CA PHE A 26 -8.62 -20.62 -12.77
C PHE A 26 -9.50 -21.57 -13.61
N ALA A 27 -8.93 -22.32 -14.53
CA ALA A 27 -9.66 -23.31 -15.33
C ALA A 27 -10.18 -24.47 -14.48
N LEU A 28 -9.39 -24.95 -13.50
CA LEU A 28 -9.81 -25.98 -12.55
C LEU A 28 -11.01 -25.51 -11.74
N ASP A 29 -10.96 -24.31 -11.19
CA ASP A 29 -12.01 -23.67 -10.40
C ASP A 29 -13.33 -23.61 -11.19
N LEU A 30 -13.31 -22.97 -12.38
CA LEU A 30 -14.50 -22.88 -13.25
C LEU A 30 -15.03 -24.24 -13.69
N SER A 31 -14.14 -25.22 -13.94
CA SER A 31 -14.58 -26.57 -14.34
C SER A 31 -15.29 -27.29 -13.18
N CYS A 32 -14.76 -27.20 -11.96
CA CYS A 32 -15.40 -27.76 -10.78
C CYS A 32 -16.74 -27.06 -10.48
N ALA A 33 -16.77 -25.74 -10.60
CA ALA A 33 -18.00 -24.94 -10.44
C ALA A 33 -19.08 -25.33 -11.47
N PHE A 34 -18.68 -25.56 -12.73
CA PHE A 34 -19.58 -26.05 -13.78
C PHE A 34 -20.14 -27.43 -13.46
N LEU A 35 -19.31 -28.38 -12.99
CA LEU A 35 -19.75 -29.71 -12.61
C LEU A 35 -20.73 -29.69 -11.43
N ILE A 36 -20.49 -28.80 -10.44
CA ILE A 36 -21.44 -28.59 -9.34
C ILE A 36 -22.80 -28.11 -9.90
N ALA A 37 -22.81 -27.12 -10.79
CA ALA A 37 -24.04 -26.63 -11.40
C ALA A 37 -24.76 -27.73 -12.20
N CYS A 38 -24.05 -28.60 -12.92
CA CYS A 38 -24.63 -29.74 -13.63
C CYS A 38 -25.30 -30.75 -12.67
N ILE A 39 -24.68 -31.04 -11.54
CA ILE A 39 -25.25 -31.94 -10.53
C ILE A 39 -26.52 -31.33 -9.95
N ASP A 40 -26.51 -30.04 -9.62
CA ASP A 40 -27.67 -29.33 -9.07
C ASP A 40 -28.82 -29.24 -10.07
N LEU A 41 -28.53 -29.06 -11.36
CA LEU A 41 -29.54 -29.05 -12.43
C LEU A 41 -30.10 -30.44 -12.76
N ALA A 42 -29.32 -31.50 -12.58
CA ALA A 42 -29.75 -32.86 -12.86
C ALA A 42 -30.71 -33.40 -11.79
N PHE A 43 -30.57 -33.02 -10.53
CA PHE A 43 -31.34 -33.58 -9.42
C PHE A 43 -32.88 -33.44 -9.59
N PRO A 44 -33.47 -32.29 -9.98
CA PRO A 44 -34.90 -32.20 -10.20
C PRO A 44 -35.40 -33.13 -11.32
N LEU A 45 -34.61 -33.36 -12.38
CA LEU A 45 -34.96 -34.28 -13.47
C LEU A 45 -34.98 -35.74 -12.99
N VAL A 46 -33.98 -36.13 -12.20
CA VAL A 46 -33.92 -37.47 -11.59
C VAL A 46 -35.12 -37.67 -10.65
N SER A 47 -35.43 -36.66 -9.83
CA SER A 47 -36.61 -36.67 -8.95
C SER A 47 -37.91 -36.84 -9.74
N ARG A 48 -38.03 -36.12 -10.87
CA ARG A 48 -39.18 -36.23 -11.78
C ARG A 48 -39.31 -37.64 -12.34
N ALA A 49 -38.21 -38.22 -12.87
CA ALA A 49 -38.20 -39.59 -13.41
C ALA A 49 -38.58 -40.62 -12.34
N ALA A 50 -38.13 -40.43 -11.10
CA ALA A 50 -38.50 -41.28 -9.98
C ALA A 50 -40.00 -41.26 -9.72
N MET A 51 -40.62 -40.07 -9.68
CA MET A 51 -42.05 -39.91 -9.42
C MET A 51 -42.94 -40.33 -10.60
N TYR A 52 -42.52 -40.14 -11.84
CA TYR A 52 -43.29 -40.55 -13.03
C TYR A 52 -43.15 -42.00 -13.40
N THR A 53 -41.99 -42.61 -13.25
CA THR A 53 -41.69 -43.90 -13.86
C THR A 53 -41.44 -44.98 -12.80
N TRP A 54 -40.43 -44.77 -11.94
CA TRP A 54 -39.93 -45.86 -11.12
C TRP A 54 -40.85 -46.25 -9.95
N LEU A 55 -41.41 -45.24 -9.26
CA LEU A 55 -42.31 -45.49 -8.13
C LEU A 55 -43.68 -46.04 -8.57
N PRO A 56 -44.39 -45.46 -9.58
CA PRO A 56 -45.67 -45.97 -10.03
C PRO A 56 -45.54 -47.38 -10.65
N GLN A 57 -44.45 -47.64 -11.36
CA GLN A 57 -44.21 -48.98 -11.98
C GLN A 57 -43.60 -49.99 -11.01
N ARG A 58 -43.46 -49.65 -9.72
CA ARG A 58 -42.86 -50.47 -8.66
C ARG A 58 -41.43 -50.95 -8.98
N GLN A 59 -40.68 -50.18 -9.74
CA GLN A 59 -39.26 -50.45 -10.08
C GLN A 59 -38.33 -50.07 -8.92
N PHE A 60 -38.59 -50.60 -7.73
CA PHE A 60 -37.87 -50.22 -6.49
C PHE A 60 -36.36 -50.45 -6.58
N ARG A 61 -35.92 -51.49 -7.28
CA ARG A 61 -34.49 -51.76 -7.46
C ARG A 61 -33.80 -50.63 -8.24
N VAL A 62 -34.40 -50.18 -9.34
CA VAL A 62 -33.88 -49.05 -10.14
C VAL A 62 -33.88 -47.77 -9.31
N PHE A 63 -34.99 -47.52 -8.60
CA PHE A 63 -35.13 -46.36 -7.73
C PHE A 63 -33.98 -46.28 -6.69
N PHE A 64 -33.73 -47.37 -5.93
CA PHE A 64 -32.67 -47.38 -4.90
C PHE A 64 -31.25 -47.30 -5.50
N ILE A 65 -31.00 -47.91 -6.67
CA ILE A 65 -29.71 -47.81 -7.36
C ILE A 65 -29.48 -46.35 -7.78
N VAL A 66 -30.47 -45.67 -8.38
CA VAL A 66 -30.33 -44.29 -8.81
C VAL A 66 -30.21 -43.36 -7.62
N MET A 67 -30.93 -43.60 -6.52
CA MET A 67 -30.75 -42.80 -5.28
C MET A 67 -29.35 -42.97 -4.70
N ALA A 68 -28.76 -44.16 -4.74
CA ALA A 68 -27.37 -44.37 -4.34
C ALA A 68 -26.39 -43.60 -5.25
N VAL A 69 -26.66 -43.55 -6.56
CA VAL A 69 -25.87 -42.74 -7.51
C VAL A 69 -26.02 -41.24 -7.21
N VAL A 70 -27.23 -40.75 -6.88
CA VAL A 70 -27.47 -39.35 -6.46
C VAL A 70 -26.67 -39.03 -5.18
N VAL A 71 -26.70 -39.93 -4.18
CA VAL A 71 -25.89 -39.73 -2.96
C VAL A 71 -24.40 -39.67 -3.30
N ALA A 72 -23.89 -40.53 -4.16
CA ALA A 72 -22.49 -40.50 -4.62
C ALA A 72 -22.18 -39.18 -5.38
N ALA A 73 -23.12 -38.70 -6.22
CA ALA A 73 -22.98 -37.42 -6.90
C ALA A 73 -22.93 -36.22 -5.91
N TYR A 74 -23.69 -36.26 -4.82
CA TYR A 74 -23.62 -35.22 -3.77
C TYR A 74 -22.34 -35.31 -2.94
N VAL A 75 -21.79 -36.50 -2.71
CA VAL A 75 -20.44 -36.66 -2.13
C VAL A 75 -19.39 -36.05 -3.06
N LEU A 76 -19.44 -36.35 -4.36
CA LEU A 76 -18.58 -35.73 -5.36
C LEU A 76 -18.75 -34.19 -5.38
N ARG A 77 -19.99 -33.71 -5.37
CA ARG A 77 -20.31 -32.28 -5.30
C ARG A 77 -19.65 -31.61 -4.09
N SER A 78 -19.69 -32.23 -2.93
CA SER A 78 -19.03 -31.75 -1.71
C SER A 78 -17.50 -31.68 -1.88
N ALA A 79 -16.89 -32.67 -2.50
CA ALA A 79 -15.45 -32.67 -2.81
C ALA A 79 -15.09 -31.57 -3.82
N LEU A 80 -15.89 -31.41 -4.87
CA LEU A 80 -15.73 -30.32 -5.85
C LEU A 80 -15.89 -28.95 -5.21
N TYR A 81 -16.84 -28.80 -4.30
CA TYR A 81 -17.03 -27.56 -3.55
C TYR A 81 -15.79 -27.22 -2.69
N PHE A 82 -15.17 -28.23 -2.06
CA PHE A 82 -13.89 -28.04 -1.37
C PHE A 82 -12.79 -27.54 -2.33
N VAL A 83 -12.71 -28.13 -3.53
CA VAL A 83 -11.74 -27.70 -4.55
C VAL A 83 -11.98 -26.25 -4.95
N VAL A 84 -13.21 -25.84 -5.24
CA VAL A 84 -13.58 -24.45 -5.56
C VAL A 84 -13.21 -23.52 -4.39
N ALA A 85 -13.64 -23.86 -3.18
CA ALA A 85 -13.36 -23.02 -2.00
C ALA A 85 -11.87 -22.87 -1.71
N TYR A 86 -11.07 -23.93 -1.85
CA TYR A 86 -9.63 -23.87 -1.53
C TYR A 86 -8.80 -23.35 -2.70
N TRP A 87 -8.96 -23.95 -3.89
CA TRP A 87 -8.10 -23.61 -5.04
C TRP A 87 -8.52 -22.31 -5.73
N GLY A 88 -9.81 -21.96 -5.69
CA GLY A 88 -10.30 -20.67 -6.17
C GLY A 88 -9.73 -19.52 -5.32
N HIS A 89 -9.80 -19.61 -3.98
CA HIS A 89 -9.16 -18.61 -3.12
C HIS A 89 -7.63 -18.61 -3.28
N THR A 90 -7.00 -19.78 -3.46
CA THR A 90 -5.55 -19.88 -3.74
C THR A 90 -5.18 -19.16 -5.03
N PHE A 91 -6.02 -19.24 -6.07
CA PHE A 91 -5.85 -18.45 -7.29
C PHE A 91 -5.87 -16.95 -6.99
N GLY A 92 -6.89 -16.46 -6.27
CA GLY A 92 -6.99 -15.05 -5.86
C GLY A 92 -5.77 -14.58 -5.08
N ILE A 93 -5.33 -15.34 -4.06
CA ILE A 93 -4.14 -15.05 -3.25
C ILE A 93 -2.86 -14.93 -4.09
N ARG A 94 -2.68 -15.79 -5.09
CA ARG A 94 -1.51 -15.74 -5.98
C ARG A 94 -1.54 -14.52 -6.88
N VAL A 95 -2.69 -14.17 -7.44
CA VAL A 95 -2.88 -12.94 -8.22
C VAL A 95 -2.58 -11.71 -7.37
N GLU A 96 -3.09 -11.66 -6.13
CA GLU A 96 -2.81 -10.59 -5.17
C GLU A 96 -1.31 -10.46 -4.86
N ALA A 97 -0.65 -11.58 -4.59
CA ALA A 97 0.77 -11.58 -4.27
C ALA A 97 1.62 -11.06 -5.44
N ASP A 98 1.27 -11.39 -6.68
CA ASP A 98 1.97 -10.90 -7.87
C ASP A 98 1.74 -9.39 -8.06
N ILE A 99 0.49 -8.92 -7.93
CA ILE A 99 0.16 -7.48 -8.01
C ILE A 99 0.87 -6.71 -6.90
N ARG A 100 0.85 -7.22 -5.66
CA ARG A 100 1.52 -6.57 -4.50
C ARG A 100 3.01 -6.48 -4.71
N ARG A 101 3.65 -7.53 -5.22
CA ARG A 101 5.09 -7.56 -5.53
C ARG A 101 5.47 -6.51 -6.58
N ASP A 102 4.70 -6.45 -7.67
CA ASP A 102 4.96 -5.48 -8.74
C ASP A 102 4.74 -4.05 -8.25
N LEU A 103 3.66 -3.81 -7.50
CA LEU A 103 3.35 -2.51 -6.92
C LEU A 103 4.42 -2.05 -5.91
N TYR A 104 4.85 -2.94 -5.00
CA TYR A 104 5.89 -2.61 -4.03
C TYR A 104 7.22 -2.29 -4.71
N ARG A 105 7.61 -3.07 -5.73
CA ARG A 105 8.82 -2.80 -6.52
C ARG A 105 8.74 -1.44 -7.19
N HIS A 106 7.63 -1.14 -7.85
CA HIS A 106 7.43 0.13 -8.53
C HIS A 106 7.48 1.32 -7.57
N ILE A 107 6.81 1.23 -6.42
CA ILE A 107 6.87 2.27 -5.38
C ILE A 107 8.32 2.54 -4.94
N GLN A 108 9.17 1.51 -4.81
CA GLN A 108 10.59 1.68 -4.43
C GLN A 108 11.43 2.38 -5.53
N GLU A 109 10.96 2.39 -6.77
CA GLU A 109 11.63 3.06 -7.90
C GLU A 109 11.23 4.54 -8.03
N LEU A 110 10.15 4.98 -7.35
CA LEU A 110 9.66 6.36 -7.41
C LEU A 110 10.59 7.32 -6.66
N GLY A 111 10.65 8.57 -7.14
CA GLY A 111 11.49 9.63 -6.57
C GLY A 111 10.94 10.22 -5.26
N PHE A 112 11.75 11.04 -4.59
CA PHE A 112 11.38 11.68 -3.32
C PHE A 112 10.18 12.63 -3.47
N ASP A 113 10.03 13.28 -4.61
CA ASP A 113 8.88 14.12 -4.94
C ASP A 113 7.53 13.39 -4.83
N PHE A 114 7.51 12.09 -5.14
CA PHE A 114 6.34 11.25 -4.93
C PHE A 114 6.05 11.04 -3.43
N TYR A 115 7.07 10.76 -2.62
CA TYR A 115 6.92 10.54 -1.18
C TYR A 115 6.57 11.82 -0.43
N ASP A 116 7.02 12.98 -0.89
CA ASP A 116 6.65 14.28 -0.33
C ASP A 116 5.16 14.61 -0.50
N ARG A 117 4.55 14.11 -1.59
CA ARG A 117 3.13 14.32 -1.90
C ARG A 117 2.21 13.24 -1.32
N ASN A 118 2.75 12.07 -1.00
CA ASN A 118 1.96 10.89 -0.61
C ASN A 118 2.27 10.45 0.82
N ARG A 119 1.24 10.31 1.64
CA ARG A 119 1.41 9.83 3.01
C ARG A 119 1.62 8.31 3.03
N THR A 120 2.57 7.83 3.84
CA THR A 120 2.87 6.40 3.99
C THR A 120 1.63 5.56 4.30
N GLY A 121 0.71 6.05 5.16
CA GLY A 121 -0.53 5.35 5.49
C GLY A 121 -1.46 5.14 4.28
N GLN A 122 -1.47 6.07 3.32
CA GLN A 122 -2.23 5.92 2.08
C GLN A 122 -1.60 4.84 1.18
N LEU A 123 -0.28 4.81 1.07
CA LEU A 123 0.45 3.78 0.31
C LEU A 123 0.26 2.38 0.93
N MET A 124 0.27 2.28 2.26
CA MET A 124 -0.06 1.04 2.97
C MET A 124 -1.47 0.55 2.63
N SER A 125 -2.48 1.45 2.65
CA SER A 125 -3.85 1.09 2.27
C SER A 125 -3.94 0.58 0.82
N ARG A 126 -3.17 1.17 -0.12
CA ARG A 126 -3.11 0.71 -1.51
C ARG A 126 -2.47 -0.68 -1.66
N LEU A 127 -1.46 -0.99 -0.83
CA LEU A 127 -0.78 -2.30 -0.82
C LEU A 127 -1.56 -3.40 -0.07
N THR A 128 -2.60 -3.04 0.68
CA THR A 128 -3.38 -3.98 1.51
C THR A 128 -4.86 -3.97 1.13
N SER A 129 -5.63 -2.98 1.62
CA SER A 129 -7.10 -2.95 1.48
C SER A 129 -7.58 -2.87 0.03
N ASP A 130 -6.91 -2.06 -0.81
CA ASP A 130 -7.30 -1.94 -2.23
C ASP A 130 -7.01 -3.23 -2.99
N LEU A 131 -5.93 -3.93 -2.66
CA LEU A 131 -5.61 -5.23 -3.28
C LEU A 131 -6.56 -6.32 -2.83
N PHE A 132 -7.02 -6.31 -1.57
CA PHE A 132 -8.03 -7.26 -1.11
C PHE A 132 -9.32 -7.14 -1.92
N GLU A 133 -9.85 -5.93 -2.12
CA GLU A 133 -11.06 -5.69 -2.93
C GLU A 133 -10.86 -6.14 -4.40
N LEU A 134 -9.64 -5.97 -4.93
CA LEU A 134 -9.27 -6.42 -6.26
C LEU A 134 -9.20 -7.96 -6.35
N THR A 135 -8.70 -8.61 -5.32
CA THR A 135 -8.60 -10.07 -5.22
C THR A 135 -9.97 -10.73 -5.14
N GLU A 136 -10.87 -10.16 -4.33
CA GLU A 136 -12.27 -10.59 -4.26
C GLU A 136 -12.93 -10.53 -5.65
N LEU A 137 -12.68 -9.45 -6.41
CA LEU A 137 -13.16 -9.35 -7.79
C LEU A 137 -12.50 -10.39 -8.71
N ALA A 138 -11.22 -10.70 -8.52
CA ALA A 138 -10.48 -11.64 -9.38
C ALA A 138 -11.00 -13.07 -9.26
N HIS A 139 -11.34 -13.50 -8.05
CA HIS A 139 -11.83 -14.86 -7.77
C HIS A 139 -13.35 -14.93 -7.91
N HIS A 140 -14.09 -14.24 -7.06
CA HIS A 140 -15.55 -14.34 -7.03
C HIS A 140 -16.24 -13.69 -8.23
N GLY A 141 -15.62 -12.69 -8.86
CA GLY A 141 -16.22 -12.00 -10.01
C GLY A 141 -16.59 -12.93 -11.16
N PRO A 142 -15.62 -13.55 -11.81
CA PRO A 142 -15.87 -14.48 -12.91
C PRO A 142 -16.62 -15.74 -12.49
N GLU A 143 -16.30 -16.31 -11.32
CA GLU A 143 -16.93 -17.52 -10.78
C GLU A 143 -18.42 -17.31 -10.54
N ASP A 144 -18.80 -16.31 -9.74
CA ASP A 144 -20.20 -16.06 -9.39
C ASP A 144 -21.05 -15.69 -10.60
N LEU A 145 -20.49 -14.93 -11.55
CA LEU A 145 -21.17 -14.60 -12.80
C LEU A 145 -21.38 -15.86 -13.65
N PHE A 146 -20.32 -16.69 -13.79
CA PHE A 146 -20.36 -17.91 -14.57
C PHE A 146 -21.37 -18.92 -14.00
N ILE A 147 -21.28 -19.23 -12.71
CA ILE A 147 -22.20 -20.18 -12.05
C ILE A 147 -23.64 -19.66 -12.12
N SER A 148 -23.87 -18.37 -11.84
CA SER A 148 -25.20 -17.80 -11.89
C SER A 148 -25.81 -17.88 -13.29
N LEU A 149 -25.02 -17.60 -14.32
CA LEU A 149 -25.47 -17.70 -15.72
C LEU A 149 -25.81 -19.14 -16.09
N VAL A 150 -24.88 -20.10 -15.80
CA VAL A 150 -25.09 -21.53 -16.09
C VAL A 150 -26.33 -22.06 -15.38
N THR A 151 -26.51 -21.74 -14.09
CA THR A 151 -27.64 -22.21 -13.30
C THR A 151 -28.96 -21.62 -13.79
N ILE A 152 -29.03 -20.30 -14.02
CA ILE A 152 -30.28 -19.62 -14.47
C ILE A 152 -30.64 -20.08 -15.87
N VAL A 153 -29.71 -20.03 -16.82
CA VAL A 153 -29.98 -20.42 -18.22
C VAL A 153 -30.26 -21.92 -18.32
N GLY A 154 -29.50 -22.77 -17.63
CA GLY A 154 -29.69 -24.20 -17.61
C GLY A 154 -31.05 -24.60 -17.01
N ALA A 155 -31.41 -24.04 -15.85
CA ALA A 155 -32.70 -24.31 -15.23
C ALA A 155 -33.88 -23.84 -16.12
N LEU A 156 -33.82 -22.61 -16.66
CA LEU A 156 -34.84 -22.11 -17.57
C LEU A 156 -34.96 -22.98 -18.83
N ALA A 157 -33.84 -23.37 -19.44
CA ALA A 157 -33.84 -24.24 -20.62
C ALA A 157 -34.57 -25.57 -20.35
N VAL A 158 -34.26 -26.23 -19.22
CA VAL A 158 -34.96 -27.44 -18.82
C VAL A 158 -36.43 -27.17 -18.55
N MET A 159 -36.78 -26.11 -17.82
CA MET A 159 -38.16 -25.75 -17.50
C MET A 159 -38.98 -25.47 -18.76
N PHE A 160 -38.40 -24.86 -19.78
CA PHE A 160 -39.05 -24.63 -21.08
C PHE A 160 -39.37 -25.95 -21.80
N THR A 161 -38.54 -26.98 -21.67
CA THR A 161 -38.82 -28.33 -22.25
C THR A 161 -39.94 -29.05 -21.51
N LEU A 162 -40.14 -28.74 -20.23
CA LEU A 162 -41.17 -29.37 -19.40
C LEU A 162 -42.55 -28.71 -19.57
N ARG A 163 -42.62 -27.39 -19.29
CA ARG A 163 -43.82 -26.59 -19.37
C ARG A 163 -43.44 -25.14 -19.70
N TRP A 164 -43.55 -24.76 -20.95
CA TRP A 164 -43.12 -23.43 -21.42
C TRP A 164 -43.94 -22.27 -20.82
N GLU A 165 -45.24 -22.50 -20.50
CA GLU A 165 -46.12 -21.47 -19.94
C GLU A 165 -45.62 -20.99 -18.57
N LEU A 166 -45.26 -21.94 -17.70
CA LEU A 166 -44.73 -21.64 -16.37
C LEU A 166 -43.31 -21.10 -16.42
N ALA A 167 -42.47 -21.61 -17.34
CA ALA A 167 -41.13 -21.11 -17.57
C ALA A 167 -41.14 -19.65 -18.06
N LEU A 168 -42.12 -19.25 -18.90
CA LEU A 168 -42.29 -17.88 -19.37
C LEU A 168 -42.62 -16.91 -18.22
N VAL A 169 -43.48 -17.33 -17.29
CA VAL A 169 -43.77 -16.52 -16.09
C VAL A 169 -42.52 -16.21 -15.30
N LEU A 170 -41.67 -17.22 -15.10
CA LEU A 170 -40.37 -17.04 -14.40
C LEU A 170 -39.40 -16.18 -15.21
N LEU A 171 -39.33 -16.37 -16.53
CA LEU A 171 -38.48 -15.55 -17.41
C LEU A 171 -38.85 -14.06 -17.33
N VAL A 172 -40.10 -13.70 -17.15
CA VAL A 172 -40.56 -12.32 -16.97
C VAL A 172 -40.36 -11.82 -15.54
N LEU A 173 -40.62 -12.70 -14.56
CA LEU A 173 -40.54 -12.33 -13.15
C LEU A 173 -39.07 -12.12 -12.68
N LEU A 174 -38.14 -12.95 -13.10
CA LEU A 174 -36.74 -12.88 -12.69
C LEU A 174 -36.07 -11.52 -12.97
N PRO A 175 -36.16 -10.91 -14.18
CA PRO A 175 -35.58 -9.59 -14.44
C PRO A 175 -36.22 -8.49 -13.59
N VAL A 176 -37.52 -8.58 -13.30
CA VAL A 176 -38.23 -7.61 -12.44
C VAL A 176 -37.68 -7.67 -11.03
N LEU A 177 -37.58 -8.87 -10.45
CA LEU A 177 -37.03 -9.08 -9.10
C LEU A 177 -35.56 -8.67 -9.02
N LEU A 178 -34.77 -9.04 -10.03
CA LEU A 178 -33.35 -8.63 -10.09
C LEU A 178 -33.22 -7.10 -10.17
N THR A 179 -34.04 -6.44 -10.96
CA THR A 179 -34.04 -4.97 -11.05
C THR A 179 -34.40 -4.32 -9.71
N MET A 180 -35.37 -4.86 -8.98
CA MET A 180 -35.73 -4.40 -7.63
C MET A 180 -34.54 -4.59 -6.66
N ALA A 181 -33.93 -5.77 -6.66
CA ALA A 181 -32.77 -6.07 -5.82
C ALA A 181 -31.60 -5.12 -6.12
N LEU A 182 -31.25 -4.93 -7.40
CA LEU A 182 -30.16 -4.03 -7.83
C LEU A 182 -30.42 -2.56 -7.44
N ARG A 183 -31.66 -2.07 -7.57
CA ARG A 183 -32.00 -0.70 -7.13
C ARG A 183 -31.78 -0.52 -5.63
N ARG A 184 -32.24 -1.47 -4.80
CA ARG A 184 -32.06 -1.44 -3.35
C ARG A 184 -30.58 -1.60 -2.98
N ARG A 185 -29.84 -2.45 -3.69
CA ARG A 185 -28.39 -2.60 -3.49
C ARG A 185 -27.64 -1.29 -3.73
N ARG A 186 -27.96 -0.55 -4.80
CA ARG A 186 -27.36 0.76 -5.08
C ARG A 186 -27.61 1.77 -3.96
N GLN A 187 -28.83 1.80 -3.40
CA GLN A 187 -29.16 2.68 -2.27
C GLN A 187 -28.37 2.32 -1.01
N MET A 188 -28.27 1.03 -0.70
CA MET A 188 -27.49 0.53 0.43
C MET A 188 -26.00 0.84 0.24
N SER A 189 -25.45 0.66 -0.95
CA SER A 189 -24.04 0.97 -1.27
C SER A 189 -23.75 2.48 -1.15
N ALA A 190 -24.67 3.36 -1.56
CA ALA A 190 -24.54 4.79 -1.35
C ALA A 190 -24.50 5.17 0.14
N ALA A 191 -25.39 4.57 0.95
CA ALA A 191 -25.41 4.78 2.39
C ALA A 191 -24.12 4.20 3.06
N SER A 192 -23.61 3.08 2.58
CA SER A 192 -22.34 2.49 3.02
C SER A 192 -21.16 3.45 2.78
N ARG A 193 -21.08 4.04 1.58
CA ARG A 193 -20.04 5.04 1.26
C ARG A 193 -20.12 6.26 2.18
N ALA A 194 -21.34 6.77 2.43
CA ALA A 194 -21.53 7.89 3.35
C ALA A 194 -21.09 7.54 4.79
N ALA A 195 -21.39 6.32 5.26
CA ALA A 195 -20.94 5.85 6.56
C ALA A 195 -19.40 5.70 6.62
N LYS A 196 -18.76 5.17 5.56
CA LYS A 196 -17.28 5.06 5.48
C LYS A 196 -16.59 6.43 5.58
N VAL A 197 -17.14 7.48 4.97
CA VAL A 197 -16.60 8.86 5.12
C VAL A 197 -16.66 9.32 6.57
N LYS A 198 -17.76 9.04 7.29
CA LYS A 198 -17.90 9.40 8.71
C LYS A 198 -17.03 8.52 9.63
N THR A 199 -16.70 7.29 9.20
CA THR A 199 -15.68 6.48 9.87
C THR A 199 -14.31 7.18 9.82
N GLY A 200 -13.95 7.80 8.69
CA GLY A 200 -12.73 8.61 8.60
C GLY A 200 -12.72 9.78 9.58
N THR A 201 -13.87 10.47 9.74
CA THR A 201 -13.99 11.61 10.68
C THR A 201 -13.78 11.17 12.15
N ILE A 202 -14.42 10.05 12.58
CA ILE A 202 -14.23 9.57 13.95
C ILE A 202 -12.82 9.04 14.18
N ASN A 203 -12.22 8.35 13.21
CA ASN A 203 -10.83 7.89 13.32
C ASN A 203 -9.85 9.07 13.49
N ALA A 204 -10.04 10.16 12.76
CA ALA A 204 -9.23 11.37 12.92
C ALA A 204 -9.40 12.00 14.33
N ALA A 205 -10.62 11.99 14.87
CA ALA A 205 -10.86 12.47 16.23
C ALA A 205 -10.17 11.57 17.28
N ILE A 206 -10.24 10.26 17.12
CA ILE A 206 -9.54 9.27 17.98
C ILE A 206 -8.02 9.46 17.88
N GLU A 207 -7.47 9.51 16.68
CA GLU A 207 -6.03 9.69 16.44
C GLU A 207 -5.52 10.98 17.10
N SER A 208 -6.23 12.10 16.88
CA SER A 208 -5.89 13.38 17.50
C SER A 208 -5.94 13.32 19.02
N GLY A 209 -6.99 12.70 19.58
CA GLY A 209 -7.16 12.55 21.03
C GLY A 209 -6.08 11.69 21.68
N LEU A 210 -5.76 10.54 21.07
CA LEU A 210 -4.73 9.62 21.58
C LEU A 210 -3.32 10.18 21.41
N SER A 211 -3.00 10.75 20.25
CA SER A 211 -1.70 11.36 19.99
C SER A 211 -1.46 12.59 20.88
N GLY A 212 -2.51 13.36 21.12
CA GLY A 212 -2.48 14.56 21.96
C GLY A 212 -2.69 14.31 23.46
N VAL A 213 -2.77 13.07 23.95
CA VAL A 213 -3.17 12.75 25.33
C VAL A 213 -2.28 13.41 26.40
N ARG A 214 -0.96 13.51 26.15
CA ARG A 214 -0.04 14.20 27.06
C ARG A 214 -0.36 15.68 27.19
N THR A 215 -0.66 16.33 26.06
CA THR A 215 -1.07 17.74 26.03
C THR A 215 -2.41 17.94 26.74
N THR A 216 -3.40 17.08 26.44
CA THR A 216 -4.71 17.11 27.10
C THR A 216 -4.56 17.05 28.62
N LYS A 217 -3.74 16.10 29.12
CA LYS A 217 -3.47 15.95 30.56
C LYS A 217 -2.68 17.12 31.14
N ALA A 218 -1.68 17.65 30.41
CA ALA A 218 -0.89 18.79 30.88
C ALA A 218 -1.73 20.05 31.05
N PHE A 219 -2.80 20.21 30.28
CA PHE A 219 -3.71 21.35 30.35
C PHE A 219 -5.02 21.05 31.08
N ALA A 220 -5.19 19.84 31.64
CA ALA A 220 -6.42 19.40 32.31
C ALA A 220 -7.70 19.62 31.47
N ASN A 221 -7.63 19.33 30.16
CA ASN A 221 -8.70 19.58 29.18
C ASN A 221 -9.39 18.29 28.72
N GLU A 222 -9.46 17.26 29.57
CA GLU A 222 -10.06 15.95 29.25
C GLU A 222 -11.52 16.08 28.85
N GLU A 223 -12.29 16.93 29.55
CA GLU A 223 -13.72 17.12 29.26
C GLU A 223 -13.95 17.74 27.88
N ALA A 224 -13.15 18.73 27.50
CA ALA A 224 -13.25 19.35 26.18
C ALA A 224 -12.88 18.35 25.06
N GLN A 225 -11.91 17.49 25.31
CA GLN A 225 -11.52 16.44 24.34
C GLN A 225 -12.59 15.36 24.25
N GLN A 226 -13.21 14.98 25.38
CA GLN A 226 -14.33 14.04 25.42
C GLN A 226 -15.53 14.58 24.63
N GLN A 227 -15.89 15.85 24.81
CA GLN A 227 -16.98 16.47 24.07
C GLN A 227 -16.76 16.43 22.55
N ARG A 228 -15.54 16.74 22.08
CA ARG A 228 -15.18 16.64 20.64
C ARG A 228 -15.33 15.22 20.10
N PHE A 229 -14.93 14.22 20.90
CA PHE A 229 -15.11 12.83 20.52
C PHE A 229 -16.60 12.46 20.46
N ASP A 230 -17.41 12.87 21.45
CA ASP A 230 -18.83 12.57 21.51
C ASP A 230 -19.60 13.18 20.31
N GLU A 231 -19.26 14.40 19.91
CA GLU A 231 -19.82 15.03 18.70
C GLU A 231 -19.51 14.21 17.43
N ALA A 232 -18.25 13.81 17.26
CA ALA A 232 -17.84 12.97 16.12
C ALA A 232 -18.51 11.59 16.15
N ASN A 233 -18.67 11.01 17.35
CA ASN A 233 -19.31 9.71 17.56
C ASN A 233 -20.82 9.75 17.26
N GLU A 234 -21.53 10.82 17.62
CA GLU A 234 -22.95 10.99 17.27
C GLU A 234 -23.17 11.12 15.76
N VAL A 235 -22.29 11.84 15.06
CA VAL A 235 -22.32 11.93 13.60
C VAL A 235 -22.10 10.56 12.96
N PHE A 236 -21.09 9.81 13.45
CA PHE A 236 -20.82 8.44 13.00
C PHE A 236 -22.00 7.50 13.26
N LYS A 237 -22.55 7.51 14.48
CA LYS A 237 -23.72 6.72 14.89
C LYS A 237 -24.91 6.96 13.97
N THR A 238 -25.18 8.21 13.66
CA THR A 238 -26.30 8.59 12.78
C THR A 238 -26.09 8.07 11.35
N ALA A 239 -24.89 8.22 10.79
CA ALA A 239 -24.56 7.69 9.47
C ALA A 239 -24.66 6.16 9.42
N LYS A 240 -24.17 5.47 10.45
CA LYS A 240 -24.24 4.01 10.57
C LYS A 240 -25.67 3.50 10.70
N ARG A 241 -26.52 4.20 11.48
CA ARG A 241 -27.98 3.90 11.51
C ARG A 241 -28.62 4.06 10.14
N GLY A 242 -28.25 5.09 9.37
CA GLY A 242 -28.69 5.27 7.99
C GLY A 242 -28.33 4.10 7.09
N PHE A 243 -27.08 3.64 7.17
CA PHE A 243 -26.63 2.44 6.44
C PHE A 243 -27.42 1.20 6.82
N HIS A 244 -27.60 0.91 8.12
CA HIS A 244 -28.35 -0.27 8.57
C HIS A 244 -29.85 -0.20 8.19
N LYS A 245 -30.42 0.99 8.10
CA LYS A 245 -31.79 1.18 7.58
C LYS A 245 -31.90 0.75 6.11
N GLU A 246 -30.97 1.18 5.26
CA GLU A 246 -30.95 0.77 3.85
C GLU A 246 -30.59 -0.72 3.67
N MET A 247 -29.71 -1.26 4.50
CA MET A 247 -29.40 -2.69 4.56
C MET A 247 -30.64 -3.52 4.93
N GLY A 248 -31.41 -3.08 5.93
CA GLY A 248 -32.67 -3.73 6.31
C GLY A 248 -33.70 -3.71 5.16
N ARG A 249 -33.81 -2.59 4.45
CA ARG A 249 -34.68 -2.48 3.26
C ARG A 249 -34.24 -3.40 2.12
N PHE A 250 -32.92 -3.49 1.87
CA PHE A 250 -32.37 -4.41 0.87
C PHE A 250 -32.67 -5.86 1.24
N ASN A 251 -32.39 -6.27 2.50
CA ASN A 251 -32.66 -7.63 2.96
C ASN A 251 -34.15 -7.99 2.90
N ALA A 252 -35.04 -7.07 3.26
CA ALA A 252 -36.48 -7.29 3.17
C ALA A 252 -36.95 -7.48 1.72
N VAL A 253 -36.42 -6.70 0.77
CA VAL A 253 -36.71 -6.89 -0.65
C VAL A 253 -36.11 -8.20 -1.16
N MET A 254 -34.90 -8.58 -0.75
CA MET A 254 -34.31 -9.88 -1.13
C MET A 254 -35.13 -11.05 -0.62
N GLU A 255 -35.61 -10.99 0.62
CA GLU A 255 -36.49 -12.01 1.20
C GLU A 255 -37.81 -12.12 0.43
N PHE A 256 -38.42 -10.97 0.11
CA PHE A 256 -39.60 -10.95 -0.77
C PHE A 256 -39.30 -11.56 -2.14
N CYS A 257 -38.22 -11.13 -2.81
CA CYS A 257 -37.85 -11.62 -4.14
C CYS A 257 -37.62 -13.13 -4.17
N THR A 258 -36.99 -13.69 -3.14
CA THR A 258 -36.75 -15.14 -3.07
C THR A 258 -37.99 -15.92 -2.65
N GLY A 259 -38.82 -15.35 -1.78
CA GLY A 259 -40.05 -15.98 -1.30
C GLY A 259 -41.20 -15.98 -2.30
N ILE A 260 -41.31 -14.94 -3.16
CA ILE A 260 -42.41 -14.83 -4.15
C ILE A 260 -42.28 -15.86 -5.31
N LEU A 261 -41.06 -16.31 -5.61
CA LEU A 261 -40.83 -17.25 -6.72
C LEU A 261 -41.54 -18.60 -6.51
N PRO A 262 -41.41 -19.32 -5.39
CA PRO A 262 -42.21 -20.52 -5.13
C PRO A 262 -43.71 -20.27 -5.13
N VAL A 263 -44.14 -19.13 -4.58
CA VAL A 263 -45.59 -18.76 -4.56
C VAL A 263 -46.11 -18.59 -5.97
N ALA A 264 -45.39 -17.91 -6.86
CA ALA A 264 -45.79 -17.74 -8.26
C ALA A 264 -45.88 -19.08 -8.99
N VAL A 265 -44.91 -20.00 -8.75
CA VAL A 265 -44.92 -21.34 -9.32
C VAL A 265 -46.14 -22.15 -8.85
N ILE A 266 -46.44 -22.10 -7.55
CA ILE A 266 -47.60 -22.83 -7.00
C ILE A 266 -48.91 -22.23 -7.52
N ALA A 267 -49.02 -20.90 -7.58
CA ALA A 267 -50.24 -20.25 -8.05
C ALA A 267 -50.54 -20.50 -9.53
N VAL A 268 -49.52 -20.30 -10.40
CA VAL A 268 -49.69 -20.51 -11.85
C VAL A 268 -49.71 -22.00 -12.18
N GLY A 269 -48.86 -22.81 -11.54
CA GLY A 269 -48.86 -24.28 -11.72
C GLY A 269 -50.20 -24.90 -11.27
N GLY A 270 -50.75 -24.44 -10.12
CA GLY A 270 -52.09 -24.87 -9.67
C GLY A 270 -53.19 -24.51 -10.66
N TRP A 271 -53.12 -23.28 -11.24
CA TRP A 271 -54.05 -22.88 -12.30
C TRP A 271 -53.94 -23.79 -13.55
N LEU A 272 -52.70 -24.15 -13.95
CA LEU A 272 -52.47 -25.10 -15.06
C LEU A 272 -52.96 -26.50 -14.75
N ILE A 273 -52.85 -26.97 -13.50
CA ILE A 273 -53.36 -28.28 -13.05
C ILE A 273 -54.90 -28.29 -13.11
N MET A 274 -55.56 -27.20 -12.64
CA MET A 274 -57.01 -27.09 -12.73
C MET A 274 -57.51 -27.13 -14.19
N GLY A 275 -56.68 -26.67 -15.13
CA GLY A 275 -56.94 -26.71 -16.57
C GLY A 275 -56.47 -28.02 -17.25
N GLU A 276 -56.11 -29.02 -16.50
CA GLU A 276 -55.57 -30.34 -16.99
C GLU A 276 -54.34 -30.21 -17.92
N LYS A 277 -53.60 -29.07 -17.84
CA LYS A 277 -52.42 -28.81 -18.67
C LYS A 277 -51.12 -29.21 -17.99
N MET A 278 -51.16 -29.50 -16.71
CA MET A 278 -49.99 -29.85 -15.89
C MET A 278 -50.38 -30.83 -14.79
N ASP A 279 -49.44 -31.67 -14.34
CA ASP A 279 -49.66 -32.55 -13.19
C ASP A 279 -48.84 -32.13 -11.95
N TYR A 280 -49.07 -32.81 -10.83
CA TYR A 280 -48.43 -32.53 -9.55
C TYR A 280 -46.92 -32.80 -9.58
N VAL A 281 -46.44 -33.77 -10.35
CA VAL A 281 -45.01 -34.11 -10.44
C VAL A 281 -44.24 -33.00 -11.15
N ASP A 282 -44.83 -32.44 -12.22
CA ASP A 282 -44.27 -31.26 -12.90
C ASP A 282 -44.22 -30.05 -11.94
N LEU A 283 -45.25 -29.81 -11.13
CA LEU A 283 -45.27 -28.73 -10.16
C LEU A 283 -44.17 -28.87 -9.12
N ILE A 284 -43.95 -30.10 -8.58
CA ILE A 284 -42.89 -30.39 -7.65
C ILE A 284 -41.53 -30.17 -8.32
N THR A 285 -41.34 -30.61 -9.56
CA THR A 285 -40.11 -30.44 -10.33
C THR A 285 -39.76 -28.94 -10.51
N PHE A 286 -40.77 -28.12 -10.88
CA PHE A 286 -40.61 -26.67 -10.99
C PHE A 286 -40.27 -26.01 -9.64
N SER A 287 -40.89 -26.47 -8.54
CA SER A 287 -40.58 -25.97 -7.20
C SER A 287 -39.13 -26.25 -6.81
N LEU A 288 -38.59 -27.42 -7.18
CA LEU A 288 -37.18 -27.76 -6.98
C LEU A 288 -36.25 -26.83 -7.78
N TYR A 289 -36.56 -26.56 -9.07
CA TYR A 289 -35.78 -25.64 -9.88
C TYR A 289 -35.81 -24.21 -9.38
N VAL A 290 -36.96 -23.75 -8.88
CA VAL A 290 -37.09 -22.37 -8.35
C VAL A 290 -36.18 -22.16 -7.15
N THR A 291 -35.99 -23.16 -6.29
CA THR A 291 -35.04 -23.03 -5.16
C THR A 291 -33.61 -22.81 -5.62
N ALA A 292 -33.24 -23.34 -6.81
CA ALA A 292 -31.92 -23.15 -7.40
C ALA A 292 -31.64 -21.69 -7.85
N PHE A 293 -32.66 -20.85 -8.04
CA PHE A 293 -32.48 -19.44 -8.39
C PHE A 293 -32.10 -18.54 -7.22
N VAL A 294 -32.35 -18.96 -5.97
CA VAL A 294 -32.12 -18.11 -4.79
C VAL A 294 -30.64 -17.69 -4.67
N SER A 295 -29.73 -18.63 -4.81
CA SER A 295 -28.28 -18.35 -4.72
C SER A 295 -27.79 -17.45 -5.86
N PRO A 296 -28.04 -17.74 -7.15
CA PRO A 296 -27.71 -16.87 -8.27
C PRO A 296 -28.21 -15.43 -8.14
N ILE A 297 -29.46 -15.25 -7.70
CA ILE A 297 -30.03 -13.90 -7.52
C ILE A 297 -29.23 -13.11 -6.48
N ARG A 298 -28.89 -13.73 -5.34
CA ARG A 298 -28.06 -13.11 -4.30
C ARG A 298 -26.66 -12.80 -4.80
N LYS A 299 -26.02 -13.73 -5.52
CA LYS A 299 -24.69 -13.56 -6.11
C LYS A 299 -24.66 -12.39 -7.10
N LEU A 300 -25.60 -12.31 -8.02
CA LEU A 300 -25.72 -11.22 -8.99
C LEU A 300 -25.99 -9.87 -8.33
N ALA A 301 -26.82 -9.84 -7.27
CA ALA A 301 -27.07 -8.61 -6.51
C ALA A 301 -25.80 -8.11 -5.78
N ASN A 302 -24.97 -9.00 -5.25
CA ASN A 302 -23.71 -8.66 -4.59
C ASN A 302 -22.60 -8.32 -5.59
N PHE A 303 -22.57 -8.97 -6.75
CA PHE A 303 -21.59 -8.75 -7.80
C PHE A 303 -21.43 -7.27 -8.19
N ALA A 304 -22.52 -6.52 -8.27
CA ALA A 304 -22.48 -5.10 -8.67
C ALA A 304 -21.65 -4.23 -7.70
N GLU A 305 -21.68 -4.51 -6.38
CA GLU A 305 -20.86 -3.79 -5.40
C GLU A 305 -19.41 -4.26 -5.44
N MET A 306 -19.20 -5.56 -5.47
CA MET A 306 -17.86 -6.18 -5.58
C MET A 306 -17.14 -5.68 -6.84
N PHE A 307 -17.83 -5.63 -7.98
CA PHE A 307 -17.30 -5.07 -9.23
C PHE A 307 -16.94 -3.59 -9.08
N SER A 308 -17.82 -2.77 -8.47
CA SER A 308 -17.57 -1.34 -8.26
C SER A 308 -16.35 -1.10 -7.37
N ASN A 309 -16.21 -1.84 -6.28
CA ASN A 309 -15.11 -1.70 -5.32
C ASN A 309 -13.79 -2.19 -5.92
N GLY A 310 -13.79 -3.41 -6.48
CA GLY A 310 -12.61 -4.00 -7.10
C GLY A 310 -12.13 -3.19 -8.30
N PHE A 311 -13.05 -2.66 -9.12
CA PHE A 311 -12.69 -1.82 -10.26
C PHE A 311 -12.13 -0.45 -9.82
N ALA A 312 -12.63 0.12 -8.73
CA ALA A 312 -12.04 1.31 -8.12
C ALA A 312 -10.63 1.04 -7.58
N GLY A 313 -10.41 -0.12 -6.92
CA GLY A 313 -9.08 -0.58 -6.51
C GLY A 313 -8.12 -0.75 -7.69
N LEU A 314 -8.63 -1.36 -8.78
CA LEU A 314 -7.86 -1.52 -10.02
C LEU A 314 -7.43 -0.17 -10.63
N HIS A 315 -8.32 0.82 -10.67
CA HIS A 315 -7.96 2.15 -11.16
C HIS A 315 -6.86 2.80 -10.32
N ARG A 316 -6.96 2.74 -8.99
CA ARG A 316 -5.92 3.27 -8.09
C ARG A 316 -4.58 2.53 -8.23
N PHE A 317 -4.63 1.22 -8.43
CA PHE A 317 -3.44 0.42 -8.74
C PHE A 317 -2.80 0.87 -10.06
N ILE A 318 -3.59 1.01 -11.12
CA ILE A 318 -3.09 1.44 -12.44
C ILE A 318 -2.55 2.87 -12.39
N GLU A 319 -3.23 3.80 -11.73
CA GLU A 319 -2.77 5.17 -11.51
C GLU A 319 -1.37 5.19 -10.89
N LEU A 320 -1.16 4.37 -9.85
CA LEU A 320 0.13 4.29 -9.19
C LEU A 320 1.21 3.64 -10.06
N MET A 321 0.89 2.56 -10.77
CA MET A 321 1.80 1.89 -11.71
C MET A 321 2.10 2.73 -12.97
N ALA A 322 1.22 3.67 -13.31
CA ALA A 322 1.38 4.60 -14.43
C ALA A 322 2.21 5.85 -14.06
N THR A 323 2.50 6.05 -12.77
CA THR A 323 3.37 7.13 -12.29
C THR A 323 4.80 6.86 -12.73
N GLU A 324 5.39 7.77 -13.48
CA GLU A 324 6.79 7.63 -13.91
C GLU A 324 7.72 8.09 -12.79
N PRO A 325 8.82 7.35 -12.51
CA PRO A 325 9.85 7.86 -11.62
C PRO A 325 10.41 9.17 -12.17
N SER A 326 10.41 10.22 -11.33
CA SER A 326 10.91 11.56 -11.71
C SER A 326 12.40 11.55 -12.01
N ILE A 327 13.14 10.61 -11.44
CA ILE A 327 14.59 10.46 -11.63
C ILE A 327 14.87 9.06 -12.15
N GLN A 328 15.43 9.00 -13.35
CA GLN A 328 15.83 7.76 -14.00
C GLN A 328 17.30 7.84 -14.43
N ASP A 329 17.96 6.70 -14.47
CA ASP A 329 19.28 6.63 -15.07
C ASP A 329 19.17 6.86 -16.60
N ALA A 330 20.04 7.69 -17.13
CA ALA A 330 20.13 7.86 -18.59
C ALA A 330 20.48 6.52 -19.26
N PRO A 331 20.02 6.24 -20.48
CA PRO A 331 20.31 4.97 -21.16
C PRO A 331 21.80 4.66 -21.30
N ASP A 332 22.65 5.69 -21.33
CA ASP A 332 24.09 5.67 -21.45
C ASP A 332 24.81 5.95 -20.11
N ALA A 333 24.08 6.03 -19.00
CA ALA A 333 24.66 6.29 -17.68
C ALA A 333 25.71 5.25 -17.30
N GLN A 334 26.92 5.73 -16.95
CA GLN A 334 28.05 4.89 -16.58
C GLN A 334 28.16 4.79 -15.04
N PRO A 335 28.64 3.67 -14.48
CA PRO A 335 28.99 3.59 -13.07
C PRO A 335 30.06 4.62 -12.70
N LEU A 336 29.90 5.24 -11.53
CA LEU A 336 30.91 6.10 -10.93
C LEU A 336 31.91 5.22 -10.14
N GLU A 337 33.11 5.08 -10.67
CA GLU A 337 34.18 4.22 -10.09
C GLU A 337 35.36 5.07 -9.63
N HIS A 338 36.12 4.55 -8.65
CA HIS A 338 37.32 5.18 -8.10
C HIS A 338 37.17 6.63 -7.65
N VAL A 339 36.08 6.90 -6.92
CA VAL A 339 35.67 8.25 -6.50
C VAL A 339 36.69 8.86 -5.55
N GLN A 340 37.31 9.98 -5.94
CA GLN A 340 38.18 10.80 -5.10
C GLN A 340 37.39 11.74 -4.20
N GLY A 341 36.21 12.19 -4.70
CA GLY A 341 35.25 12.98 -3.93
C GLY A 341 35.29 14.48 -4.20
N ARG A 342 35.89 14.95 -5.31
CA ARG A 342 35.74 16.37 -5.71
C ARG A 342 34.29 16.62 -6.09
N VAL A 343 33.69 17.69 -5.55
CA VAL A 343 32.32 18.09 -5.85
C VAL A 343 32.31 19.51 -6.42
N ASP A 344 31.73 19.67 -7.61
CA ASP A 344 31.53 20.99 -8.22
C ASP A 344 30.03 21.22 -8.46
N VAL A 345 29.52 22.35 -8.02
CA VAL A 345 28.17 22.84 -8.25
C VAL A 345 28.30 24.08 -9.13
N ASN A 346 27.70 24.06 -10.30
CA ASN A 346 27.87 25.08 -11.34
C ASN A 346 26.53 25.70 -11.68
N ASP A 347 26.32 26.96 -11.27
CA ASP A 347 25.16 27.79 -11.61
C ASP A 347 23.81 27.09 -11.35
N VAL A 348 23.68 26.44 -10.20
CA VAL A 348 22.53 25.61 -9.87
C VAL A 348 21.37 26.43 -9.33
N SER A 349 20.22 26.33 -9.99
CA SER A 349 18.93 26.77 -9.46
C SER A 349 17.99 25.60 -9.27
N PHE A 350 17.11 25.68 -8.24
CA PHE A 350 16.20 24.60 -7.89
C PHE A 350 14.96 25.08 -7.14
N ALA A 351 13.79 24.51 -7.48
CA ALA A 351 12.52 24.64 -6.78
C ALA A 351 11.88 23.28 -6.47
N TYR A 352 11.15 23.16 -5.37
CA TYR A 352 10.34 21.98 -5.08
C TYR A 352 9.00 22.04 -5.81
N GLY A 353 8.87 21.39 -6.94
CA GLY A 353 7.66 21.38 -7.76
C GLY A 353 7.34 22.79 -8.31
N GLU A 354 6.09 23.23 -8.19
CA GLU A 354 5.64 24.56 -8.67
C GLU A 354 5.83 25.68 -7.64
N LYS A 355 6.65 25.49 -6.61
CA LYS A 355 6.91 26.49 -5.57
C LYS A 355 7.97 27.49 -6.03
N ALA A 356 8.18 28.55 -5.22
CA ALA A 356 9.27 29.49 -5.44
C ALA A 356 10.63 28.77 -5.40
N GLU A 357 11.57 29.26 -6.19
CA GLU A 357 12.94 28.78 -6.17
C GLU A 357 13.53 28.85 -4.76
N VAL A 358 14.30 27.83 -4.40
CA VAL A 358 14.97 27.69 -3.10
C VAL A 358 16.47 27.94 -3.23
N LEU A 359 17.05 27.62 -4.40
CA LEU A 359 18.43 27.90 -4.74
C LEU A 359 18.49 28.72 -6.02
N HIS A 360 19.33 29.75 -6.03
CA HIS A 360 19.46 30.71 -7.13
C HIS A 360 20.92 30.80 -7.57
N ASN A 361 21.24 30.25 -8.75
CA ASN A 361 22.56 30.36 -9.40
C ASN A 361 23.72 29.99 -8.46
N VAL A 362 23.58 28.96 -7.65
CA VAL A 362 24.60 28.54 -6.68
C VAL A 362 25.80 27.96 -7.41
N THR A 363 26.97 28.52 -7.17
CA THR A 363 28.26 28.03 -7.68
C THR A 363 29.25 27.82 -6.52
N LEU A 364 29.77 26.59 -6.40
CA LEU A 364 30.77 26.25 -5.41
C LEU A 364 31.64 25.06 -5.88
N HIS A 365 32.90 25.04 -5.43
CA HIS A 365 33.85 23.98 -5.73
C HIS A 365 34.40 23.44 -4.43
N ILE A 366 34.32 22.12 -4.22
CA ILE A 366 34.79 21.42 -3.03
C ILE A 366 35.87 20.43 -3.47
N PRO A 367 37.13 20.70 -3.19
CA PRO A 367 38.23 19.74 -3.43
C PRO A 367 38.02 18.42 -2.70
N ALA A 368 38.63 17.36 -3.22
CA ALA A 368 38.62 16.06 -2.55
C ALA A 368 39.25 16.15 -1.16
N GLY A 369 38.58 15.62 -0.15
CA GLY A 369 39.04 15.57 1.24
C GLY A 369 38.82 16.85 2.04
N GLU A 370 38.22 17.92 1.46
CA GLU A 370 37.88 19.16 2.17
C GLU A 370 36.64 18.98 3.04
N THR A 371 36.66 19.53 4.24
CA THR A 371 35.48 19.63 5.12
C THR A 371 34.87 21.03 5.03
N VAL A 372 33.62 21.12 4.55
CA VAL A 372 32.90 22.36 4.34
C VAL A 372 31.69 22.44 5.27
N ALA A 373 31.62 23.50 6.10
CA ALA A 373 30.45 23.79 6.93
C ALA A 373 29.46 24.69 6.19
N LEU A 374 28.20 24.25 6.08
CA LEU A 374 27.08 25.03 5.55
C LEU A 374 26.37 25.74 6.70
N VAL A 375 26.37 27.06 6.70
CA VAL A 375 25.82 27.91 7.74
C VAL A 375 24.78 28.89 7.13
N GLY A 376 23.82 29.34 7.90
CA GLY A 376 22.81 30.32 7.45
C GLY A 376 21.47 30.12 8.14
N PRO A 377 20.51 31.03 7.91
CA PRO A 377 19.19 30.96 8.52
C PRO A 377 18.41 29.68 8.10
N SER A 378 17.42 29.30 8.91
CA SER A 378 16.51 28.20 8.54
C SER A 378 15.76 28.57 7.26
N GLY A 379 15.60 27.60 6.37
CA GLY A 379 14.97 27.83 5.07
C GLY A 379 15.89 28.43 3.99
N GLY A 380 17.16 28.72 4.30
CA GLY A 380 18.11 29.35 3.35
C GLY A 380 18.60 28.44 2.21
N GLY A 381 18.22 27.13 2.15
CA GLY A 381 18.59 26.22 1.06
C GLY A 381 19.69 25.21 1.39
N LYS A 382 20.25 25.19 2.62
CA LYS A 382 21.34 24.26 3.02
C LYS A 382 20.99 22.78 2.82
N THR A 383 19.89 22.33 3.38
CA THR A 383 19.40 20.94 3.26
C THR A 383 19.07 20.61 1.81
N THR A 384 18.51 21.55 1.06
CA THR A 384 18.21 21.38 -0.36
C THR A 384 19.48 21.09 -1.17
N LEU A 385 20.54 21.87 -0.97
CA LEU A 385 21.83 21.63 -1.64
C LEU A 385 22.37 20.22 -1.33
N CYS A 386 22.28 19.80 -0.05
CA CYS A 386 22.70 18.47 0.37
C CYS A 386 21.83 17.32 -0.21
N GLN A 387 20.57 17.58 -0.55
CA GLN A 387 19.68 16.59 -1.18
C GLN A 387 19.89 16.49 -2.71
N LEU A 388 20.37 17.52 -3.36
CA LEU A 388 20.69 17.52 -4.78
C LEU A 388 21.94 16.70 -5.10
N LEU A 389 22.93 16.67 -4.22
CA LEU A 389 24.19 15.95 -4.45
C LEU A 389 24.00 14.42 -4.64
N PRO A 390 23.22 13.68 -3.82
CA PRO A 390 22.92 12.27 -4.06
C PRO A 390 21.84 12.06 -5.15
N ARG A 391 21.45 13.13 -5.85
CA ARG A 391 20.42 13.14 -6.88
C ARG A 391 19.11 12.57 -6.35
N PHE A 392 18.61 13.12 -5.22
CA PHE A 392 17.26 12.87 -4.74
C PHE A 392 16.24 13.69 -5.53
N TYR A 393 16.70 14.81 -6.09
CA TYR A 393 16.01 15.67 -7.06
C TYR A 393 17.00 16.06 -8.15
N ASP A 394 16.54 16.31 -9.36
CA ASP A 394 17.33 16.91 -10.41
C ASP A 394 17.27 18.45 -10.32
N VAL A 395 18.33 19.13 -10.71
CA VAL A 395 18.39 20.60 -10.73
C VAL A 395 17.56 21.15 -11.88
N ASP A 396 16.94 22.31 -11.69
CA ASP A 396 16.15 22.99 -12.75
C ASP A 396 17.09 23.62 -13.79
N SER A 397 18.20 24.20 -13.33
CA SER A 397 19.27 24.71 -14.20
C SER A 397 20.65 24.46 -13.59
N GLY A 398 21.69 24.56 -14.41
CA GLY A 398 23.06 24.30 -14.00
C GLY A 398 23.41 22.79 -13.94
N SER A 399 24.49 22.47 -13.22
CA SER A 399 24.94 21.08 -13.08
C SER A 399 25.66 20.85 -11.75
N ILE A 400 25.58 19.61 -11.25
CA ILE A 400 26.38 19.11 -10.14
C ILE A 400 27.27 18.00 -10.69
N THR A 401 28.58 18.07 -10.41
CA THR A 401 29.52 17.05 -10.85
C THR A 401 30.27 16.45 -9.66
N VAL A 402 30.58 15.15 -9.76
CA VAL A 402 31.48 14.43 -8.85
C VAL A 402 32.65 13.94 -9.68
N ASP A 403 33.86 14.35 -9.27
CA ASP A 403 35.13 14.10 -10.00
C ASP A 403 35.03 14.47 -11.50
N GLY A 404 34.35 15.59 -11.78
CA GLY A 404 34.13 16.12 -13.13
C GLY A 404 33.06 15.41 -13.97
N ARG A 405 32.34 14.41 -13.41
CA ARG A 405 31.21 13.75 -14.07
C ARG A 405 29.90 14.29 -13.55
N ASP A 406 29.01 14.71 -14.44
CA ASP A 406 27.65 15.14 -14.08
C ASP A 406 26.89 14.00 -13.39
N VAL A 407 26.24 14.29 -12.27
CA VAL A 407 25.45 13.31 -11.50
C VAL A 407 24.32 12.71 -12.33
N ARG A 408 23.87 13.37 -13.41
CA ARG A 408 22.84 12.87 -14.34
C ARG A 408 23.39 11.85 -15.34
N ALA A 409 24.70 11.87 -15.60
CA ALA A 409 25.38 10.97 -16.54
C ALA A 409 25.91 9.68 -15.86
N VAL A 410 25.75 9.56 -14.56
CA VAL A 410 26.18 8.36 -13.80
C VAL A 410 24.97 7.62 -13.23
N THR A 411 25.14 6.31 -12.99
CA THR A 411 24.03 5.52 -12.38
C THR A 411 23.77 5.96 -10.96
N GLN A 412 22.51 6.16 -10.57
CA GLN A 412 22.09 6.56 -9.22
C GLN A 412 22.69 5.63 -8.14
N ARG A 413 22.73 4.33 -8.44
CA ARG A 413 23.28 3.32 -7.52
C ARG A 413 24.75 3.57 -7.22
N SER A 414 25.59 3.86 -8.20
CA SER A 414 27.01 4.13 -8.00
C SER A 414 27.25 5.46 -7.29
N LEU A 415 26.51 6.51 -7.67
CA LEU A 415 26.54 7.82 -7.02
C LEU A 415 26.18 7.71 -5.53
N ARG A 416 25.04 7.08 -5.23
CA ARG A 416 24.57 6.94 -3.84
C ARG A 416 25.44 6.00 -3.00
N ARG A 417 26.16 5.05 -3.61
CA ARG A 417 27.18 4.26 -2.92
C ARG A 417 28.38 5.12 -2.50
N ALA A 418 28.77 6.08 -3.32
CA ALA A 418 29.89 6.98 -3.03
C ALA A 418 29.56 8.07 -2.00
N ILE A 419 28.30 8.27 -1.64
CA ILE A 419 27.86 9.31 -0.70
C ILE A 419 27.27 8.68 0.56
N GLY A 420 27.79 9.02 1.74
CA GLY A 420 27.22 8.68 3.05
C GLY A 420 26.44 9.85 3.62
N ILE A 421 25.28 9.57 4.19
CA ILE A 421 24.42 10.61 4.77
C ILE A 421 24.11 10.24 6.22
N VAL A 422 24.36 11.14 7.15
CA VAL A 422 23.83 11.09 8.52
C VAL A 422 22.80 12.21 8.65
N GLN A 423 21.53 11.82 8.79
CA GLN A 423 20.40 12.76 8.87
C GLN A 423 20.16 13.19 10.31
N GLN A 424 19.58 14.38 10.48
CA GLN A 424 19.13 14.91 11.76
C GLN A 424 18.14 13.96 12.43
N ASP A 425 17.07 13.60 11.72
CA ASP A 425 16.09 12.62 12.17
C ASP A 425 16.52 11.20 11.75
N VAL A 426 17.19 10.50 12.66
CA VAL A 426 17.69 9.15 12.40
C VAL A 426 16.54 8.16 12.31
N PHE A 427 16.45 7.49 11.15
CA PHE A 427 15.55 6.37 10.95
C PHE A 427 16.28 5.04 11.19
N LEU A 428 15.74 4.23 12.12
CA LEU A 428 16.16 2.83 12.33
C LEU A 428 15.00 1.91 11.94
N PHE A 429 15.34 0.83 11.25
CA PHE A 429 14.38 -0.23 10.94
C PHE A 429 14.03 -1.01 12.21
N ALA A 430 12.81 -1.51 12.27
CA ALA A 430 12.32 -2.38 13.35
C ALA A 430 13.01 -3.77 13.26
N ASP A 431 14.27 -3.81 13.66
CA ASP A 431 15.17 -4.96 13.58
C ASP A 431 16.20 -4.87 14.73
N THR A 432 17.21 -5.73 14.75
CA THR A 432 18.31 -5.69 15.71
C THR A 432 19.26 -4.51 15.45
N ILE A 433 20.09 -4.16 16.44
CA ILE A 433 21.16 -3.17 16.26
C ILE A 433 22.14 -3.64 15.19
N ARG A 434 22.51 -4.92 15.19
CA ARG A 434 23.39 -5.56 14.21
C ARG A 434 22.90 -5.31 12.78
N GLU A 435 21.66 -5.64 12.49
CA GLU A 435 21.08 -5.48 11.14
C GLU A 435 20.93 -4.01 10.76
N ASN A 436 20.63 -3.14 11.71
CA ASN A 436 20.62 -1.70 11.47
C ASN A 436 21.99 -1.14 11.08
N ILE A 437 23.09 -1.62 11.66
CA ILE A 437 24.44 -1.22 11.25
C ILE A 437 24.80 -1.88 9.92
N ARG A 438 24.52 -3.19 9.76
CA ARG A 438 24.79 -3.97 8.54
C ARG A 438 24.07 -3.40 7.31
N TYR A 439 22.98 -2.65 7.50
CA TYR A 439 22.29 -1.95 6.41
C TYR A 439 23.22 -1.04 5.57
N GLY A 440 24.31 -0.54 6.14
CA GLY A 440 25.33 0.23 5.42
C GLY A 440 26.07 -0.59 4.36
N ARG A 441 26.27 -1.88 4.61
CA ARG A 441 26.89 -2.87 3.70
C ARG A 441 26.34 -4.26 4.05
N PRO A 442 25.32 -4.76 3.32
CA PRO A 442 24.62 -6.00 3.67
C PRO A 442 25.45 -7.28 3.70
N ASP A 443 26.57 -7.30 3.01
CA ASP A 443 27.55 -8.40 2.93
C ASP A 443 28.69 -8.31 3.96
N ALA A 444 28.59 -7.37 4.90
CA ALA A 444 29.59 -7.20 5.97
C ALA A 444 29.56 -8.35 7.00
N THR A 445 30.72 -8.75 7.48
CA THR A 445 30.84 -9.71 8.56
C THR A 445 30.45 -9.11 9.92
N ASP A 446 30.25 -9.96 10.93
CA ASP A 446 29.93 -9.50 12.29
C ASP A 446 31.10 -8.69 12.88
N GLU A 447 32.35 -9.09 12.62
CA GLU A 447 33.53 -8.38 13.08
C GLU A 447 33.61 -6.97 12.48
N GLU A 448 33.24 -6.80 11.20
CA GLU A 448 33.22 -5.49 10.55
C GLU A 448 32.11 -4.60 11.13
N VAL A 449 30.95 -5.18 11.47
CA VAL A 449 29.83 -4.49 12.15
C VAL A 449 30.28 -4.02 13.54
N GLU A 450 30.96 -4.88 14.32
CA GLU A 450 31.48 -4.53 15.62
C GLU A 450 32.56 -3.44 15.53
N GLN A 451 33.45 -3.53 14.55
CA GLN A 451 34.47 -2.50 14.33
C GLN A 451 33.84 -1.15 13.99
N ALA A 452 32.82 -1.12 13.15
CA ALA A 452 32.05 0.10 12.85
C ALA A 452 31.38 0.67 14.11
N ALA A 453 30.82 -0.18 14.97
CA ALA A 453 30.25 0.22 16.24
C ALA A 453 31.31 0.84 17.21
N ARG A 454 32.55 0.28 17.25
CA ARG A 454 33.67 0.83 18.01
C ARG A 454 34.05 2.22 17.49
N GLN A 455 34.17 2.39 16.17
CA GLN A 455 34.47 3.68 15.55
C GLN A 455 33.41 4.74 15.83
N ALA A 456 32.16 4.33 15.94
CA ALA A 456 31.03 5.20 16.27
C ALA A 456 30.80 5.39 17.77
N GLU A 457 31.66 4.84 18.65
CA GLU A 457 31.58 4.90 20.11
C GLU A 457 30.23 4.41 20.69
N ILE A 458 29.66 3.37 20.08
CA ILE A 458 28.42 2.74 20.55
C ILE A 458 28.64 1.30 21.05
N TYR A 459 29.83 0.70 20.80
CA TYR A 459 30.12 -0.69 21.09
C TYR A 459 29.88 -1.05 22.56
N ASP A 460 30.42 -0.26 23.49
CA ASP A 460 30.31 -0.54 24.93
C ASP A 460 28.85 -0.42 25.41
N ASP A 461 28.11 0.56 24.88
CA ASP A 461 26.69 0.71 25.17
C ASP A 461 25.88 -0.51 24.68
N ILE A 462 26.23 -1.05 23.49
CA ILE A 462 25.60 -2.25 22.95
C ILE A 462 25.91 -3.47 23.80
N CYS A 463 27.19 -3.66 24.17
CA CYS A 463 27.60 -4.79 25.02
C CYS A 463 26.99 -4.75 26.41
N ALA A 464 26.62 -3.57 26.92
CA ALA A 464 25.92 -3.41 28.19
C ALA A 464 24.42 -3.75 28.11
N MET A 465 23.85 -3.91 26.92
CA MET A 465 22.46 -4.33 26.75
C MET A 465 22.32 -5.85 26.95
N PRO A 466 21.15 -6.33 27.44
CA PRO A 466 20.94 -7.75 27.71
C PRO A 466 21.21 -8.67 26.52
N ASP A 467 20.81 -8.27 25.30
CA ASP A 467 20.95 -9.05 24.07
C ASP A 467 22.09 -8.55 23.18
N GLY A 468 22.92 -7.60 23.67
CA GLY A 468 24.05 -7.06 22.92
C GLY A 468 23.65 -6.54 21.54
N PHE A 469 24.38 -6.98 20.50
CA PHE A 469 24.09 -6.62 19.11
C PHE A 469 22.75 -7.13 18.57
N ASP A 470 22.18 -8.16 19.19
CA ASP A 470 20.90 -8.72 18.80
C ASP A 470 19.70 -8.04 19.50
N THR A 471 19.98 -6.97 20.27
CA THR A 471 18.95 -6.12 20.87
C THR A 471 18.05 -5.51 19.79
N TYR A 472 16.75 -5.78 19.89
CA TYR A 472 15.71 -5.22 19.01
C TYR A 472 15.47 -3.74 19.32
N VAL A 473 15.51 -2.89 18.30
CA VAL A 473 15.45 -1.43 18.51
C VAL A 473 14.01 -0.84 18.54
N GLY A 474 12.98 -1.64 18.21
CA GLY A 474 11.60 -1.18 18.09
C GLY A 474 11.33 -0.36 16.83
N GLU A 475 10.08 0.03 16.65
CA GLU A 475 9.68 0.89 15.52
C GLU A 475 10.41 2.24 15.58
N ARG A 476 11.09 2.62 14.49
CA ARG A 476 11.91 3.84 14.39
C ARG A 476 12.94 3.97 15.53
N GLY A 477 13.39 2.85 16.09
CA GLY A 477 14.35 2.85 17.18
C GLY A 477 13.78 3.32 18.52
N ALA A 478 12.47 3.19 18.77
CA ALA A 478 11.80 3.73 19.97
C ALA A 478 12.41 3.27 21.30
N LEU A 479 13.11 2.13 21.32
CA LEU A 479 13.74 1.57 22.51
C LEU A 479 15.15 2.11 22.79
N LEU A 480 15.73 2.92 21.89
CA LEU A 480 17.04 3.53 22.05
C LEU A 480 16.91 5.01 22.40
N SER A 481 17.90 5.53 23.17
CA SER A 481 18.04 6.97 23.39
C SER A 481 18.40 7.70 22.09
N GLY A 482 18.18 9.03 22.02
CA GLY A 482 18.52 9.84 20.85
C GLY A 482 19.99 9.73 20.45
N GLY A 483 20.89 9.76 21.43
CA GLY A 483 22.34 9.62 21.20
C GLY A 483 22.73 8.21 20.74
N GLN A 484 22.07 7.16 21.23
CA GLN A 484 22.29 5.80 20.75
C GLN A 484 21.84 5.64 19.29
N LYS A 485 20.64 6.14 18.93
CA LYS A 485 20.15 6.13 17.54
C LYS A 485 21.14 6.79 16.59
N GLN A 486 21.63 7.97 16.98
CA GLN A 486 22.56 8.75 16.15
C GLN A 486 23.90 8.00 15.98
N ARG A 487 24.45 7.41 17.05
CA ARG A 487 25.69 6.61 16.95
C ARG A 487 25.51 5.32 16.15
N VAL A 488 24.35 4.66 16.20
CA VAL A 488 24.03 3.53 15.31
C VAL A 488 23.99 3.99 13.83
N ALA A 489 23.41 5.15 13.54
CA ALA A 489 23.44 5.72 12.19
C ALA A 489 24.85 6.07 11.72
N ILE A 490 25.69 6.60 12.61
CA ILE A 490 27.11 6.88 12.33
C ILE A 490 27.85 5.57 12.05
N ALA A 491 27.63 4.51 12.84
CA ALA A 491 28.21 3.17 12.63
C ALA A 491 27.83 2.61 11.24
N ARG A 492 26.58 2.80 10.82
CA ARG A 492 26.11 2.45 9.47
C ARG A 492 26.94 3.11 8.36
N VAL A 493 27.31 4.38 8.54
CA VAL A 493 28.11 5.13 7.57
C VAL A 493 29.60 4.75 7.65
N PHE A 494 30.14 4.45 8.83
CA PHE A 494 31.49 3.88 8.97
C PHE A 494 31.63 2.57 8.19
N LEU A 495 30.63 1.67 8.33
CA LEU A 495 30.61 0.39 7.62
C LEU A 495 30.52 0.55 6.10
N LYS A 496 29.77 1.54 5.64
CA LYS A 496 29.64 1.88 4.22
C LYS A 496 30.94 2.45 3.64
N ALA A 497 31.72 3.19 4.43
CA ALA A 497 33.01 3.81 4.10
C ALA A 497 33.01 4.65 2.80
N PRO A 498 32.09 5.60 2.60
CA PRO A 498 31.97 6.37 1.38
C PRO A 498 33.06 7.47 1.31
N PRO A 499 33.51 7.89 0.10
CA PRO A 499 34.46 9.00 -0.07
C PRO A 499 33.85 10.39 0.16
N ILE A 500 32.52 10.54 0.03
CA ILE A 500 31.80 11.79 0.25
C ILE A 500 30.82 11.62 1.40
N LEU A 501 30.75 12.61 2.28
CA LEU A 501 29.87 12.64 3.45
C LEU A 501 28.96 13.86 3.44
N ILE A 502 27.72 13.66 3.86
CA ILE A 502 26.76 14.70 4.19
C ILE A 502 26.34 14.46 5.64
N LEU A 503 26.67 15.39 6.52
CA LEU A 503 26.34 15.33 7.93
C LEU A 503 25.36 16.44 8.27
N ASP A 504 24.14 16.07 8.69
CA ASP A 504 23.14 17.01 9.17
C ASP A 504 23.15 16.99 10.70
N GLU A 505 23.71 18.04 11.28
CA GLU A 505 24.02 18.11 12.71
C GLU A 505 22.82 18.64 13.51
N ALA A 506 22.12 17.74 14.19
CA ALA A 506 21.14 18.12 15.20
C ALA A 506 21.37 17.34 16.49
N THR A 507 22.11 17.94 17.38
CA THR A 507 22.40 17.42 18.72
C THR A 507 21.72 18.21 19.83
N SER A 508 20.72 19.02 19.50
CA SER A 508 20.08 20.00 20.39
C SER A 508 19.36 19.45 21.63
N ALA A 509 19.22 18.12 21.74
CA ALA A 509 18.53 17.47 22.86
C ALA A 509 19.39 16.45 23.61
N LEU A 510 20.73 16.49 23.45
CA LEU A 510 21.66 15.53 24.05
C LEU A 510 22.43 16.15 25.21
N ASP A 511 22.81 15.32 26.17
CA ASP A 511 23.73 15.72 27.23
C ASP A 511 25.15 15.94 26.68
N SER A 512 25.94 16.75 27.37
CA SER A 512 27.27 17.18 26.91
C SER A 512 28.26 16.05 26.71
N VAL A 513 28.12 14.93 27.45
CA VAL A 513 29.02 13.77 27.32
C VAL A 513 28.70 12.99 26.05
N THR A 514 27.43 12.70 25.84
CA THR A 514 26.95 12.04 24.61
C THR A 514 27.27 12.87 23.37
N GLU A 515 27.11 14.19 23.48
CA GLU A 515 27.48 15.12 22.43
C GLU A 515 28.98 15.07 22.07
N ALA A 516 29.86 15.10 23.05
CA ALA A 516 31.30 15.01 22.81
C ALA A 516 31.68 13.69 22.11
N ARG A 517 31.04 12.57 22.47
CA ARG A 517 31.21 11.28 21.79
C ARG A 517 30.77 11.32 20.33
N ILE A 518 29.61 11.89 20.05
CA ILE A 518 29.09 12.03 18.68
C ILE A 518 30.01 12.91 17.85
N GLN A 519 30.46 14.05 18.39
CA GLN A 519 31.37 14.95 17.70
C GLN A 519 32.70 14.25 17.39
N GLY A 520 33.28 13.52 18.37
CA GLY A 520 34.46 12.73 18.14
C GLY A 520 34.28 11.64 17.06
N ALA A 521 33.09 11.03 16.99
CA ALA A 521 32.76 10.09 15.92
C ALA A 521 32.64 10.78 14.55
N PHE A 522 32.05 11.97 14.48
CA PHE A 522 31.98 12.76 13.25
C PHE A 522 33.38 13.19 12.78
N ASP A 523 34.24 13.69 13.66
CA ASP A 523 35.60 14.10 13.32
C ASP A 523 36.42 12.92 12.77
N ARG A 524 36.27 11.72 13.35
CA ARG A 524 36.88 10.50 12.80
C ARG A 524 36.30 10.09 11.46
N LEU A 525 35.00 10.20 11.30
CA LEU A 525 34.32 9.85 10.08
C LEU A 525 34.72 10.79 8.92
N ALA A 526 34.89 12.08 9.17
CA ALA A 526 35.25 13.10 8.18
C ALA A 526 36.71 12.97 7.69
N ARG A 527 37.63 12.41 8.49
CA ARG A 527 39.05 12.35 8.13
C ARG A 527 39.29 11.69 6.78
N GLY A 528 39.96 12.41 5.88
CA GLY A 528 40.33 11.91 4.54
C GLY A 528 39.15 11.77 3.58
N ARG A 529 38.00 12.37 3.88
CA ARG A 529 36.79 12.34 3.06
C ARG A 529 36.32 13.74 2.78
N THR A 530 35.71 13.93 1.62
CA THR A 530 35.02 15.18 1.31
C THR A 530 33.74 15.25 2.13
N THR A 531 33.60 16.29 2.97
CA THR A 531 32.51 16.34 3.94
C THR A 531 31.76 17.65 3.85
N LEU A 532 30.45 17.60 3.67
CA LEU A 532 29.51 18.71 3.79
C LEU A 532 28.79 18.56 5.13
N ILE A 533 28.89 19.57 5.99
CA ILE A 533 28.25 19.57 7.30
C ILE A 533 27.23 20.70 7.37
N ILE A 534 25.96 20.38 7.57
CA ILE A 534 24.95 21.40 7.93
C ILE A 534 25.16 21.70 9.41
N ALA A 535 25.92 22.78 9.68
CA ALA A 535 26.38 23.06 11.02
C ALA A 535 25.43 23.99 11.76
N HIS A 536 25.00 23.57 12.93
CA HIS A 536 24.20 24.35 13.89
C HIS A 536 25.01 24.70 15.15
N ARG A 537 26.25 24.20 15.28
CA ARG A 537 27.12 24.42 16.44
C ARG A 537 28.41 25.10 16.09
N LEU A 538 28.83 25.99 16.99
CA LEU A 538 30.05 26.78 16.82
C LEU A 538 31.33 25.92 16.80
N SER A 539 31.37 24.82 17.55
CA SER A 539 32.49 23.86 17.57
C SER A 539 32.72 23.27 16.17
N THR A 540 31.69 22.75 15.54
CA THR A 540 31.74 22.16 14.21
C THR A 540 32.07 23.17 13.13
N ILE A 541 31.50 24.38 13.23
CA ILE A 541 31.77 25.48 12.30
C ILE A 541 33.25 25.86 12.34
N ARG A 542 33.87 25.90 13.54
CA ARG A 542 35.27 26.29 13.74
C ARG A 542 36.28 25.24 13.27
N SER A 543 35.92 23.96 13.29
CA SER A 543 36.79 22.85 12.87
C SER A 543 36.77 22.60 11.36
N ALA A 544 35.84 23.18 10.61
CA ALA A 544 35.75 23.04 9.17
C ALA A 544 36.88 23.82 8.45
N ASP A 545 37.38 23.23 7.36
CA ASP A 545 38.42 23.86 6.53
C ASP A 545 37.89 25.15 5.87
N ARG A 546 36.60 25.11 5.47
CA ARG A 546 35.91 26.25 4.87
C ARG A 546 34.44 26.33 5.32
N ILE A 547 33.93 27.53 5.41
CA ILE A 547 32.54 27.82 5.76
C ILE A 547 31.89 28.47 4.54
N LEU A 548 30.69 27.99 4.21
CA LEU A 548 29.79 28.57 3.21
C LEU A 548 28.54 29.09 3.91
N VAL A 549 28.27 30.37 3.76
CA VAL A 549 27.08 31.03 4.28
C VAL A 549 26.03 31.05 3.18
N ILE A 550 24.96 30.29 3.36
CA ILE A 550 23.83 30.24 2.43
C ILE A 550 22.70 31.07 3.02
N GLN A 551 22.31 32.12 2.32
CA GLN A 551 21.20 32.99 2.66
C GLN A 551 20.35 33.28 1.42
N ASP A 552 19.02 33.18 1.58
CA ASP A 552 18.05 33.43 0.50
C ASP A 552 18.39 32.71 -0.82
N GLY A 553 18.85 31.46 -0.69
CA GLY A 553 19.14 30.57 -1.83
C GLY A 553 20.46 30.84 -2.57
N VAL A 554 21.31 31.78 -2.09
CA VAL A 554 22.61 32.08 -2.69
C VAL A 554 23.75 31.86 -1.71
N VAL A 555 24.98 31.68 -2.22
CA VAL A 555 26.20 31.70 -1.39
C VAL A 555 26.56 33.16 -1.12
N ALA A 556 26.18 33.66 0.06
CA ALA A 556 26.39 35.03 0.46
C ALA A 556 27.87 35.30 0.83
N GLU A 557 28.52 34.38 1.54
CA GLU A 557 29.91 34.48 2.00
C GLU A 557 30.58 33.12 1.97
N GLN A 558 31.88 33.10 1.74
CA GLN A 558 32.73 31.93 1.91
C GLN A 558 34.11 32.32 2.42
N GLY A 559 34.73 31.43 3.20
CA GLY A 559 36.06 31.59 3.76
C GLY A 559 36.26 30.78 5.03
N THR A 560 37.39 30.97 5.68
CA THR A 560 37.68 30.42 7.00
C THR A 560 36.97 31.17 8.11
N HIS A 561 36.88 30.57 9.29
CA HIS A 561 36.25 31.20 10.47
C HIS A 561 36.81 32.60 10.74
N GLN A 562 38.15 32.75 10.68
CA GLN A 562 38.81 34.04 10.97
C GLN A 562 38.54 35.09 9.88
N GLU A 563 38.61 34.71 8.62
CA GLU A 563 38.32 35.59 7.49
C GLU A 563 36.90 36.13 7.52
N LEU A 564 35.92 35.24 7.80
CA LEU A 564 34.52 35.61 7.83
C LEU A 564 34.17 36.51 9.05
N LEU A 565 34.81 36.30 10.19
CA LEU A 565 34.68 37.19 11.33
C LEU A 565 35.25 38.58 11.02
N ALA A 566 36.40 38.65 10.35
CA ALA A 566 37.03 39.91 9.96
C ALA A 566 36.21 40.70 8.95
N LYS A 567 35.45 40.03 8.05
CA LYS A 567 34.53 40.64 7.11
C LYS A 567 33.35 41.35 7.78
N ASN A 568 33.03 41.01 9.03
CA ASN A 568 31.93 41.56 9.81
C ASN A 568 30.56 41.51 9.09
N GLY A 569 30.34 40.48 8.28
CA GLY A 569 29.15 40.29 7.46
C GLY A 569 28.07 39.41 8.11
N VAL A 570 27.36 38.62 7.28
CA VAL A 570 26.28 37.73 7.71
C VAL A 570 26.76 36.67 8.70
N TYR A 571 27.94 36.09 8.43
CA TYR A 571 28.54 35.09 9.32
C TYR A 571 28.85 35.68 10.71
N ALA A 572 29.46 36.84 10.76
CA ALA A 572 29.80 37.47 12.02
C ALA A 572 28.55 37.81 12.86
N THR A 573 27.46 38.20 12.19
CA THR A 573 26.18 38.46 12.84
C THR A 573 25.58 37.18 13.42
N LEU A 574 25.53 36.08 12.64
CA LEU A 574 25.05 34.76 13.10
C LEU A 574 25.89 34.25 14.29
N TYR A 575 27.22 34.38 14.20
CA TYR A 575 28.15 33.97 15.25
C TYR A 575 27.91 34.71 16.57
N ARG A 576 27.70 36.06 16.51
CA ARG A 576 27.41 36.88 17.69
C ARG A 576 26.07 36.50 18.32
N THR A 577 25.04 36.28 17.49
CA THR A 577 23.72 35.91 17.97
C THR A 577 23.73 34.56 18.70
N GLN A 578 24.49 33.60 18.19
CA GLN A 578 24.65 32.29 18.85
C GLN A 578 25.48 32.36 20.15
N ASN A 579 26.50 33.22 20.20
CA ASN A 579 27.32 33.42 21.42
C ASN A 579 26.61 34.23 22.51
N LEU A 580 25.63 35.06 22.19
CA LEU A 580 24.83 35.78 23.18
C LEU A 580 23.73 34.93 23.81
N GLY A 581 23.45 33.74 23.25
CA GLY A 581 22.48 32.76 23.77
C GLY A 581 23.10 31.58 24.53
N ALA A 582 24.43 31.55 24.67
CA ALA A 582 25.20 30.62 25.47
C ALA A 582 25.77 31.35 26.69
#